data_6b13e912927739238984720ff4f8e870
#
_entry.id   6b13e912927739238984720ff4f8e870
#
_cell.length_a   1.000
_cell.length_b   1.000
_cell.length_c   1.000
_cell.angle_alpha   90.00
_cell.angle_beta   90.00
_cell.angle_gamma   90.00
#
_symmetry.space_group_name_H-M   'P 1'
#
loop_
_entity.id
_entity.type
_entity.pdbx_description
1 polymer ?
#
loop_
_entity_poly.entity_id
_entity_poly.type
_entity_poly.pdbx_seq_one_letter_code
_entity_poly.pdbx_strand_id
1 'polypeptide(L)'
;MDLRWMTTADADAVVAASHLFDYDARPEWVERFLAQPDHHLGLAYVADAPAGFVSGVEVTHPDKGTEMFLYELAVDAQFQRRGIGNALVRAMADRARERGCYGMWVLTDTENPAALATYTSSGANDRSDHVMLTWRLDPTHQTFTDPS
;
A
#
# COMPACT_ATOMS: atom_id res chain seq x y z
N MET A 1 -18.05 -5.34 2.34
CA MET A 1 -16.58 -5.35 2.35
C MET A 1 -16.08 -5.38 3.79
N ASP A 2 -15.10 -6.23 4.06
CA ASP A 2 -14.47 -6.35 5.35
C ASP A 2 -12.98 -6.00 5.21
N LEU A 3 -12.48 -5.06 6.01
CA LEU A 3 -11.09 -4.64 5.98
C LEU A 3 -10.37 -5.14 7.23
N ARG A 4 -9.26 -5.85 7.03
CA ARG A 4 -8.48 -6.45 8.12
C ARG A 4 -7.04 -5.99 8.07
N TRP A 5 -6.53 -5.51 9.20
CA TRP A 5 -5.12 -5.21 9.34
C TRP A 5 -4.36 -6.49 9.65
N MET A 6 -3.34 -6.77 8.85
CA MET A 6 -2.53 -7.97 9.01
C MET A 6 -1.54 -7.84 10.17
N THR A 7 -1.37 -8.93 10.90
CA THR A 7 -0.41 -9.03 12.01
C THR A 7 0.57 -10.18 11.73
N THR A 8 1.53 -10.38 12.63
CA THR A 8 2.50 -11.48 12.51
C THR A 8 1.83 -12.86 12.47
N ALA A 9 0.58 -12.98 12.95
CA ALA A 9 -0.18 -14.23 12.91
C ALA A 9 -0.83 -14.49 11.54
N ASP A 10 -0.80 -13.51 10.61
CA ASP A 10 -1.57 -13.54 9.38
C ASP A 10 -0.73 -13.81 8.12
N ALA A 11 0.48 -14.34 8.27
CA ALA A 11 1.38 -14.57 7.13
C ALA A 11 0.72 -15.45 6.05
N ASP A 12 0.01 -16.51 6.45
CA ASP A 12 -0.66 -17.39 5.50
C ASP A 12 -1.78 -16.68 4.73
N ALA A 13 -2.50 -15.76 5.37
CA ALA A 13 -3.54 -14.96 4.72
C ALA A 13 -2.93 -14.04 3.65
N VAL A 14 -1.76 -13.46 3.92
CA VAL A 14 -1.06 -12.60 2.96
C VAL A 14 -0.59 -13.43 1.75
N VAL A 15 0.00 -14.59 1.98
CA VAL A 15 0.41 -15.50 0.89
C VAL A 15 -0.79 -15.92 0.04
N ALA A 16 -1.92 -16.22 0.68
CA ALA A 16 -3.16 -16.59 -0.01
C ALA A 16 -3.73 -15.45 -0.86
N ALA A 17 -3.34 -14.21 -0.60
CA ALA A 17 -3.76 -13.02 -1.35
C ALA A 17 -2.72 -12.62 -2.42
N SER A 18 -1.81 -13.50 -2.81
CA SER A 18 -0.70 -13.20 -3.73
C SER A 18 -1.13 -12.60 -5.06
N HIS A 19 -2.33 -12.95 -5.55
CA HIS A 19 -2.85 -12.41 -6.81
C HIS A 19 -3.05 -10.88 -6.80
N LEU A 20 -3.03 -10.27 -5.63
CA LEU A 20 -3.13 -8.80 -5.49
C LEU A 20 -1.79 -8.10 -5.67
N PHE A 21 -0.68 -8.81 -5.54
CA PHE A 21 0.67 -8.25 -5.67
C PHE A 21 1.21 -8.42 -7.08
N ASP A 22 2.25 -7.66 -7.41
CA ASP A 22 2.92 -7.76 -8.72
C ASP A 22 3.58 -9.14 -8.91
N TYR A 23 4.06 -9.75 -7.82
CA TYR A 23 4.68 -11.07 -7.81
C TYR A 23 4.10 -11.90 -6.67
N ASP A 24 4.29 -13.22 -6.74
CA ASP A 24 3.85 -14.11 -5.65
C ASP A 24 4.52 -13.71 -4.34
N ALA A 25 3.72 -13.56 -3.29
CA ALA A 25 4.21 -13.28 -1.95
C ALA A 25 5.03 -14.48 -1.44
N ARG A 26 6.25 -14.20 -0.96
CA ARG A 26 7.14 -15.22 -0.42
C ARG A 26 7.11 -15.18 1.09
N PRO A 27 6.96 -16.35 1.76
CA PRO A 27 6.81 -16.41 3.21
C PRO A 27 7.88 -15.66 4.00
N GLU A 28 9.14 -15.76 3.59
CA GLU A 28 10.25 -15.10 4.29
C GLU A 28 10.15 -13.57 4.25
N TRP A 29 9.68 -13.01 3.16
CA TRP A 29 9.49 -11.56 3.03
C TRP A 29 8.21 -11.10 3.69
N VAL A 30 7.16 -11.91 3.64
CA VAL A 30 5.89 -11.62 4.34
C VAL A 30 6.12 -11.57 5.84
N GLU A 31 6.81 -12.55 6.40
CA GLU A 31 7.14 -12.60 7.82
C GLU A 31 7.98 -11.38 8.24
N ARG A 32 8.99 -11.04 7.44
CA ARG A 32 9.84 -9.87 7.69
C ARG A 32 9.04 -8.57 7.65
N PHE A 33 8.14 -8.43 6.68
CA PHE A 33 7.26 -7.26 6.57
C PHE A 33 6.37 -7.13 7.80
N LEU A 34 5.68 -8.20 8.17
CA LEU A 34 4.73 -8.17 9.27
C LEU A 34 5.40 -7.98 10.64
N ALA A 35 6.66 -8.34 10.77
CA ALA A 35 7.43 -8.16 12.00
C ALA A 35 7.85 -6.70 12.23
N GLN A 36 7.79 -5.85 11.21
CA GLN A 36 8.17 -4.44 11.35
C GLN A 36 7.01 -3.65 11.95
N PRO A 37 7.19 -3.02 13.13
CA PRO A 37 6.08 -2.32 13.80
C PRO A 37 5.61 -1.06 13.05
N ASP A 38 6.43 -0.52 12.17
CA ASP A 38 6.14 0.66 11.36
C ASP A 38 5.66 0.35 9.94
N HIS A 39 5.50 -0.95 9.59
CA HIS A 39 4.94 -1.40 8.32
C HIS A 39 3.49 -1.84 8.52
N HIS A 40 2.62 -1.41 7.64
CA HIS A 40 1.18 -1.67 7.74
C HIS A 40 0.66 -2.30 6.45
N LEU A 41 -0.16 -3.33 6.59
CA LEU A 41 -0.81 -4.00 5.47
C LEU A 41 -2.28 -4.22 5.81
N GLY A 42 -3.16 -3.61 5.04
CA GLY A 42 -4.60 -3.83 5.12
C GLY A 42 -5.09 -4.64 3.93
N LEU A 43 -5.86 -5.68 4.19
CA LEU A 43 -6.54 -6.46 3.16
C LEU A 43 -8.04 -6.21 3.21
N ALA A 44 -8.63 -5.96 2.06
CA ALA A 44 -10.07 -5.87 1.90
C ALA A 44 -10.60 -7.20 1.36
N TYR A 45 -11.68 -7.67 1.96
CA TYR A 45 -12.36 -8.91 1.58
C TYR A 45 -13.78 -8.63 1.13
N VAL A 46 -14.21 -9.31 0.08
CA VAL A 46 -15.60 -9.34 -0.37
C VAL A 46 -16.03 -10.80 -0.39
N ALA A 47 -17.05 -11.17 0.42
CA ALA A 47 -17.51 -12.55 0.56
C ALA A 47 -16.33 -13.52 0.83
N ASP A 48 -15.45 -13.15 1.76
CA ASP A 48 -14.25 -13.89 2.16
C ASP A 48 -13.16 -14.04 1.08
N ALA A 49 -13.31 -13.41 -0.06
CA ALA A 49 -12.28 -13.37 -1.11
C ALA A 49 -11.43 -12.11 -0.97
N PRO A 50 -10.08 -12.22 -0.99
CA PRO A 50 -9.23 -11.03 -1.00
C PRO A 50 -9.50 -10.21 -2.26
N ALA A 51 -9.92 -8.96 -2.07
CA ALA A 51 -10.35 -8.07 -3.14
C ALA A 51 -9.42 -6.90 -3.40
N GLY A 52 -8.61 -6.52 -2.41
CA GLY A 52 -7.66 -5.43 -2.54
C GLY A 52 -6.76 -5.32 -1.33
N PHE A 53 -5.69 -4.54 -1.47
CA PHE A 53 -4.79 -4.26 -0.36
C PHE A 53 -4.25 -2.84 -0.39
N VAL A 54 -3.81 -2.38 0.76
CA VAL A 54 -3.05 -1.15 0.92
C VAL A 54 -1.87 -1.42 1.84
N SER A 55 -0.69 -0.92 1.48
CA SER A 55 0.47 -0.95 2.37
C SER A 55 0.95 0.46 2.68
N GLY A 56 1.49 0.65 3.87
CA GLY A 56 2.04 1.91 4.32
C GLY A 56 3.23 1.69 5.22
N VAL A 57 4.13 2.67 5.22
CA VAL A 57 5.33 2.67 6.04
C VAL A 57 5.43 4.00 6.78
N GLU A 58 5.66 3.94 8.08
CA GLU A 58 5.92 5.14 8.88
C GLU A 58 7.36 5.60 8.65
N VAL A 59 7.53 6.86 8.28
CA VAL A 59 8.84 7.48 8.08
C VAL A 59 9.02 8.54 9.17
N THR A 60 10.01 8.35 10.02
CA THR A 60 10.28 9.24 11.15
C THR A 60 11.48 10.14 10.85
N HIS A 61 11.28 11.45 11.02
CA HIS A 61 12.32 12.45 10.92
C HIS A 61 12.86 12.81 12.31
N PRO A 62 14.14 13.15 12.42
CA PRO A 62 14.67 13.54 13.73
C PRO A 62 14.11 14.88 14.25
N ASP A 63 13.53 15.70 13.36
CA ASP A 63 13.10 17.06 13.68
C ASP A 63 11.59 17.28 13.54
N LYS A 64 10.89 16.50 12.69
CA LYS A 64 9.50 16.81 12.31
C LYS A 64 8.47 15.83 12.87
N GLY A 65 8.90 14.68 13.33
CA GLY A 65 7.99 13.60 13.74
C GLY A 65 7.85 12.53 12.67
N THR A 66 6.67 11.93 12.58
CA THR A 66 6.41 10.77 11.73
C THR A 66 5.33 11.07 10.70
N GLU A 67 5.56 10.66 9.47
CA GLU A 67 4.56 10.68 8.41
C GLU A 67 4.33 9.28 7.87
N MET A 68 3.17 9.04 7.28
CA MET A 68 2.83 7.77 6.64
C MET A 68 3.11 7.86 5.15
N PHE A 69 3.96 6.97 4.65
CA PHE A 69 4.11 6.75 3.21
C PHE A 69 3.15 5.63 2.80
N LEU A 70 2.10 5.99 2.06
CA LEU A 70 1.24 5.00 1.41
C LEU A 70 2.02 4.43 0.24
N TYR A 71 2.46 3.17 0.38
CA TYR A 71 3.42 2.60 -0.55
C TYR A 71 2.75 1.94 -1.75
N GLU A 72 1.79 1.04 -1.50
CA GLU A 72 1.11 0.32 -2.57
C GLU A 72 -0.38 0.27 -2.31
N LEU A 73 -1.14 0.27 -3.40
CA LEU A 73 -2.59 0.13 -3.40
C LEU A 73 -2.99 -0.67 -4.64
N ALA A 74 -3.74 -1.73 -4.46
CA ALA A 74 -4.29 -2.49 -5.57
C ALA A 74 -5.68 -3.01 -5.24
N VAL A 75 -6.53 -3.08 -6.26
CA VAL A 75 -7.86 -3.68 -6.19
C VAL A 75 -7.97 -4.68 -7.34
N ASP A 76 -8.36 -5.90 -7.04
CA ASP A 76 -8.57 -6.96 -8.03
C ASP A 76 -9.56 -6.47 -9.09
N ALA A 77 -9.26 -6.74 -10.36
CA ALA A 77 -10.04 -6.26 -11.50
C ALA A 77 -11.54 -6.57 -11.37
N GLN A 78 -11.89 -7.76 -10.86
CA GLN A 78 -13.29 -8.15 -10.70
C GLN A 78 -14.03 -7.38 -9.61
N PHE A 79 -13.30 -6.70 -8.71
CA PHE A 79 -13.89 -5.94 -7.60
C PHE A 79 -13.74 -4.42 -7.77
N GLN A 80 -13.21 -3.96 -8.89
CA GLN A 80 -13.04 -2.52 -9.14
C GLN A 80 -14.38 -1.79 -9.28
N ARG A 81 -14.35 -0.46 -9.12
CA ARG A 81 -15.52 0.43 -9.21
C ARG A 81 -16.58 0.17 -8.14
N ARG A 82 -16.18 -0.35 -7.00
CA ARG A 82 -17.05 -0.60 -5.83
C ARG A 82 -16.65 0.25 -4.62
N GLY A 83 -15.73 1.19 -4.78
CA GLY A 83 -15.25 2.05 -3.71
C GLY A 83 -14.21 1.40 -2.79
N ILE A 84 -13.66 0.24 -3.14
CA ILE A 84 -12.71 -0.49 -2.29
C ILE A 84 -11.38 0.29 -2.17
N GLY A 85 -10.85 0.78 -3.29
CA GLY A 85 -9.62 1.57 -3.27
C GLY A 85 -9.74 2.81 -2.39
N ASN A 86 -10.84 3.52 -2.51
CA ASN A 86 -11.13 4.70 -1.69
C ASN A 86 -11.20 4.33 -0.20
N ALA A 87 -11.90 3.23 0.13
CA ALA A 87 -12.02 2.75 1.51
C ALA A 87 -10.65 2.35 2.08
N LEU A 88 -9.81 1.70 1.30
CA LEU A 88 -8.46 1.31 1.72
C LEU A 88 -7.57 2.54 2.01
N VAL A 89 -7.62 3.56 1.15
CA VAL A 89 -6.86 4.79 1.37
C VAL A 89 -7.35 5.52 2.64
N ARG A 90 -8.66 5.62 2.82
CA ARG A 90 -9.24 6.24 4.03
C ARG A 90 -8.84 5.48 5.29
N ALA A 91 -8.85 4.15 5.24
CA ALA A 91 -8.41 3.32 6.35
C ALA A 91 -6.93 3.56 6.70
N MET A 92 -6.07 3.69 5.69
CA MET A 92 -4.66 4.01 5.92
C MET A 92 -4.49 5.40 6.53
N ALA A 93 -5.27 6.38 6.09
CA ALA A 93 -5.25 7.71 6.69
C ALA A 93 -5.67 7.69 8.17
N ASP A 94 -6.71 6.92 8.50
CA ASP A 94 -7.14 6.73 9.88
C ASP A 94 -6.05 6.02 10.71
N ARG A 95 -5.43 5.01 10.14
CA ARG A 95 -4.30 4.33 10.76
C ARG A 95 -3.15 5.30 11.03
N ALA A 96 -2.83 6.16 10.06
CA ALA A 96 -1.78 7.17 10.22
C ALA A 96 -2.10 8.12 11.39
N ARG A 97 -3.36 8.56 11.52
CA ARG A 97 -3.78 9.40 12.65
C ARG A 97 -3.63 8.67 13.99
N GLU A 98 -4.06 7.43 14.06
CA GLU A 98 -3.93 6.60 15.26
C GLU A 98 -2.48 6.40 15.67
N ARG A 99 -1.57 6.34 14.68
CA ARG A 99 -0.13 6.20 14.90
C ARG A 99 0.57 7.52 15.20
N GLY A 100 -0.14 8.64 15.19
CA GLY A 100 0.43 9.95 15.47
C GLY A 100 1.18 10.59 14.30
N CYS A 101 0.92 10.15 13.07
CA CYS A 101 1.52 10.76 11.89
C CYS A 101 0.95 12.15 11.64
N TYR A 102 1.81 13.12 11.31
CA TYR A 102 1.36 14.47 10.99
C TYR A 102 0.83 14.60 9.56
N GLY A 103 1.10 13.63 8.71
CA GLY A 103 0.64 13.61 7.32
C GLY A 103 0.78 12.25 6.69
N MET A 104 0.22 12.12 5.51
CA MET A 104 0.35 10.94 4.66
C MET A 104 0.58 11.38 3.23
N TRP A 105 1.44 10.67 2.50
CA TRP A 105 1.72 10.97 1.12
C TRP A 105 1.86 9.70 0.29
N VAL A 106 1.63 9.83 -1.01
CA VAL A 106 1.71 8.75 -1.99
C VAL A 106 2.32 9.29 -3.26
N LEU A 107 3.07 8.45 -3.97
CA LEU A 107 3.58 8.76 -5.31
C LEU A 107 2.78 7.96 -6.34
N THR A 108 2.38 8.64 -7.40
CA THR A 108 1.74 8.00 -8.55
C THR A 108 2.15 8.73 -9.83
N ASP A 109 2.01 8.08 -10.97
CA ASP A 109 2.31 8.69 -12.26
C ASP A 109 1.25 9.73 -12.63
N THR A 110 1.70 10.85 -13.21
CA THR A 110 0.81 11.89 -13.72
C THR A 110 -0.12 11.38 -14.83
N GLU A 111 0.26 10.28 -15.48
CA GLU A 111 -0.51 9.65 -16.56
C GLU A 111 -1.41 8.50 -16.05
N ASN A 112 -1.63 8.41 -14.75
CA ASN A 112 -2.55 7.43 -14.15
C ASN A 112 -3.78 8.15 -13.59
N PRO A 113 -4.78 8.49 -14.42
CA PRO A 113 -5.94 9.26 -13.99
C PRO A 113 -6.81 8.52 -12.96
N ALA A 114 -6.87 7.19 -13.04
CA ALA A 114 -7.65 6.39 -12.09
C ALA A 114 -7.07 6.49 -10.68
N ALA A 115 -5.75 6.38 -10.54
CA ALA A 115 -5.07 6.53 -9.25
C ALA A 115 -5.24 7.95 -8.71
N LEU A 116 -5.00 8.97 -9.55
CA LEU A 116 -5.18 10.37 -9.16
C LEU A 116 -6.60 10.64 -8.65
N ALA A 117 -7.62 10.11 -9.34
CA ALA A 117 -9.01 10.26 -8.94
C ALA A 117 -9.28 9.59 -7.58
N THR A 118 -8.73 8.38 -7.36
CA THR A 118 -8.90 7.67 -6.10
C THR A 118 -8.28 8.43 -4.95
N TYR A 119 -7.05 8.91 -5.09
CA TYR A 119 -6.37 9.64 -4.01
C TYR A 119 -7.05 10.98 -3.74
N THR A 120 -7.44 11.72 -4.77
CA THR A 120 -8.14 12.99 -4.61
C THR A 120 -9.50 12.80 -3.92
N SER A 121 -10.30 11.83 -4.35
CA SER A 121 -11.63 11.57 -3.78
C SER A 121 -11.55 11.00 -2.36
N SER A 122 -10.45 10.37 -1.99
CA SER A 122 -10.25 9.83 -0.63
C SER A 122 -9.60 10.84 0.34
N GLY A 123 -9.35 12.07 -0.10
CA GLY A 123 -9.00 13.16 0.80
C GLY A 123 -7.64 13.80 0.60
N ALA A 124 -6.88 13.42 -0.42
CA ALA A 124 -5.65 14.13 -0.74
C ALA A 124 -5.97 15.59 -1.10
N ASN A 125 -5.39 16.53 -0.36
CA ASN A 125 -5.72 17.96 -0.45
C ASN A 125 -4.56 18.83 -0.91
N ASP A 126 -3.44 18.23 -1.26
CA ASP A 126 -2.27 18.92 -1.80
C ASP A 126 -1.63 18.05 -2.87
N ARG A 127 -1.06 18.66 -3.88
CA ARG A 127 -0.41 17.98 -4.98
C ARG A 127 0.86 18.70 -5.37
N SER A 128 1.95 17.94 -5.55
CA SER A 128 3.21 18.45 -6.11
C SER A 128 3.79 17.39 -7.05
N ASP A 129 4.45 17.84 -8.08
CA ASP A 129 5.06 16.96 -9.07
C ASP A 129 6.53 16.74 -8.72
N HIS A 130 6.97 15.48 -8.76
CA HIS A 130 8.33 15.08 -8.42
C HIS A 130 8.89 14.11 -9.44
N VAL A 131 10.22 14.03 -9.50
CA VAL A 131 10.92 13.07 -10.32
C VAL A 131 11.45 11.96 -9.41
N MET A 132 11.21 10.70 -9.76
CA MET A 132 11.78 9.56 -9.07
C MET A 132 13.07 9.15 -9.76
N LEU A 133 14.18 9.08 -9.01
CA LEU A 133 15.47 8.60 -9.49
C LEU A 133 15.78 7.27 -8.80
N THR A 134 16.17 6.26 -9.56
CA THR A 134 16.37 4.91 -9.04
C THR A 134 17.82 4.47 -9.24
N TRP A 135 18.42 3.94 -8.17
CA TRP A 135 19.70 3.23 -8.22
C TRP A 135 19.41 1.74 -8.28
N ARG A 136 19.79 1.09 -9.38
CA ARG A 136 19.64 -0.37 -9.54
C ARG A 136 20.82 -1.05 -8.86
N LEU A 137 20.72 -1.29 -7.57
CA LEU A 137 21.82 -1.84 -6.76
C LEU A 137 22.05 -3.32 -7.04
N ASP A 138 20.99 -4.06 -7.38
CA ASP A 138 21.04 -5.42 -7.91
C ASP A 138 20.31 -5.42 -9.26
N PRO A 139 21.03 -5.20 -10.38
CA PRO A 139 20.40 -5.12 -11.70
C PRO A 139 19.78 -6.45 -12.16
N THR A 140 20.08 -7.57 -11.48
CA THR A 140 19.47 -8.87 -11.79
C THR A 140 18.16 -9.11 -11.05
N HIS A 141 17.77 -8.20 -10.13
CA HIS A 141 16.51 -8.34 -9.40
C HIS A 141 15.33 -8.29 -10.35
N GLN A 142 14.32 -9.13 -10.11
CA GLN A 142 13.15 -9.28 -10.98
C GLN A 142 12.47 -7.96 -11.34
N THR A 143 12.41 -6.99 -10.43
CA THR A 143 11.76 -5.69 -10.69
C THR A 143 12.46 -4.87 -11.78
N PHE A 144 13.73 -5.19 -12.12
CA PHE A 144 14.51 -4.50 -13.14
C PHE A 144 14.65 -5.31 -14.43
N THR A 145 14.31 -6.60 -14.39
CA THR A 145 14.44 -7.51 -15.53
C THR A 145 13.14 -7.83 -16.22
N ASP A 146 12.02 -7.70 -15.51
CA ASP A 146 10.70 -7.95 -16.08
C ASP A 146 10.27 -6.76 -16.95
N PRO A 147 9.78 -7.02 -18.16
CA PRO A 147 9.16 -5.97 -18.96
C PRO A 147 7.86 -5.54 -18.27
N SER A 148 7.78 -4.28 -17.93
CA SER A 148 6.58 -3.68 -17.31
C SER A 148 5.55 -3.27 -18.37
#